data_e7840e56a0fd666886877492abfeda91
#
_entry.id   e7840e56a0fd666886877492abfeda91
#
_cell.length_a   1.000
_cell.length_b   1.000
_cell.length_c   1.000
_cell.angle_alpha   90.00
_cell.angle_beta   90.00
_cell.angle_gamma   90.00
#
_symmetry.space_group_name_H-M   'P 1'
#
loop_
_entity.id
_entity.type
_entity.pdbx_description
1 polymer ?
#
loop_
_entity_poly.entity_id
_entity_poly.type
_entity_poly.pdbx_seq_one_letter_code
_entity_poly.pdbx_strand_id
1 'polypeptide(L)'
;SLVMNPNLMEFMDLIKISGKSAVNLEEISFSELPDEVKYTTIEELQEKSLSGCNVIGYRNSEGEYMINPPSDTKIVPNSKLFVLGNPEQIKKLNTVLGIK
;
A
#
# COMPACT_ATOMS: atom_id res chain seq x y z
N SER A 1 6.72 -7.30 18.53
CA SER A 1 5.33 -7.05 18.85
C SER A 1 4.94 -5.63 18.51
N LEU A 2 3.76 -5.47 18.02
CA LEU A 2 3.27 -4.17 17.65
C LEU A 2 2.76 -3.46 18.88
N VAL A 3 3.44 -2.41 19.28
CA VAL A 3 2.95 -1.58 20.38
C VAL A 3 2.16 -0.44 19.76
N MET A 4 0.85 -0.49 19.93
CA MET A 4 -0.02 0.55 19.42
C MET A 4 -0.21 1.62 20.49
N ASN A 5 0.19 2.84 20.17
CA ASN A 5 -0.07 3.96 21.07
C ASN A 5 -1.52 4.44 20.90
N PRO A 6 -2.05 5.18 21.89
CA PRO A 6 -3.43 5.65 21.84
C PRO A 6 -3.76 6.50 20.60
N ASN A 7 -2.81 7.28 20.12
CA ASN A 7 -3.03 8.14 18.96
C ASN A 7 -3.28 7.32 17.71
N LEU A 8 -2.53 6.23 17.54
CA LEU A 8 -2.74 5.33 16.42
C LEU A 8 -4.09 4.65 16.50
N MET A 9 -4.50 4.23 17.69
CA MET A 9 -5.80 3.60 17.91
C MET A 9 -6.94 4.57 17.59
N GLU A 10 -6.83 5.82 17.98
CA GLU A 10 -7.82 6.84 17.64
C GLU A 10 -7.93 7.03 16.14
N PHE A 11 -6.80 7.08 15.45
CA PHE A 11 -6.78 7.23 14.01
C PHE A 11 -7.45 6.05 13.32
N MET A 12 -7.16 4.83 13.78
CA MET A 12 -7.78 3.63 13.21
C MET A 12 -9.28 3.61 13.46
N ASP A 13 -9.73 4.02 14.65
CA ASP A 13 -11.16 4.11 14.97
C ASP A 13 -11.85 5.16 14.11
N LEU A 14 -11.21 6.29 13.88
CA LEU A 14 -11.74 7.33 13.02
C LEU A 14 -11.96 6.83 11.60
N ILE A 15 -11.04 6.05 11.07
CA ILE A 15 -11.16 5.42 9.77
C ILE A 15 -12.39 4.51 9.73
N LYS A 16 -12.62 3.74 10.78
CA LYS A 16 -13.76 2.82 10.84
C LYS A 16 -15.09 3.55 10.95
N ILE A 17 -15.13 4.58 11.76
CA ILE A 17 -16.36 5.32 12.04
C ILE A 17 -16.83 6.12 10.84
N SER A 18 -15.91 6.72 10.12
CA SER A 18 -16.28 7.58 9.01
C SER A 18 -16.86 6.83 7.82
N GLY A 19 -16.85 5.51 7.84
CA GLY A 19 -17.61 4.63 6.94
C GLY A 19 -17.44 4.86 5.45
N LYS A 20 -17.79 5.99 4.99
CA LYS A 20 -17.61 6.40 3.61
C LYS A 20 -16.29 7.08 3.41
N SER A 21 -15.40 6.82 4.31
CA SER A 21 -14.38 7.71 4.45
C SER A 21 -13.46 7.74 3.36
N ALA A 22 -13.01 8.65 3.47
CA ALA A 22 -11.89 9.16 2.93
C ALA A 22 -10.68 8.24 2.85
N VAL A 23 -10.67 7.05 3.38
CA VAL A 23 -9.50 6.20 3.45
C VAL A 23 -9.84 4.74 3.19
N ASN A 24 -9.17 4.15 2.21
CA ASN A 24 -9.24 2.73 1.93
C ASN A 24 -7.86 2.11 2.06
N LEU A 25 -7.82 0.90 2.60
CA LEU A 25 -6.60 0.11 2.67
C LEU A 25 -6.72 -1.01 1.64
N GLU A 26 -5.76 -1.08 0.74
CA GLU A 26 -5.73 -2.09 -0.31
C GLU A 26 -4.48 -2.95 -0.22
N GLU A 27 -4.65 -4.24 -0.49
CA GLU A 27 -3.55 -5.18 -0.60
C GLU A 27 -3.27 -5.44 -2.07
N ILE A 28 -2.03 -5.27 -2.47
CA ILE A 28 -1.61 -5.51 -3.85
C ILE A 28 -0.53 -6.58 -3.86
N SER A 29 -0.78 -7.69 -4.54
CA SER A 29 0.18 -8.76 -4.68
C SER A 29 1.11 -8.48 -5.87
N PHE A 30 2.34 -8.96 -5.77
CA PHE A 30 3.31 -8.85 -6.86
C PHE A 30 2.73 -9.31 -8.20
N SER A 31 1.97 -10.41 -8.19
CA SER A 31 1.40 -10.97 -9.41
C SER A 31 0.37 -10.06 -10.09
N GLU A 32 -0.19 -9.11 -9.35
CA GLU A 32 -1.17 -8.16 -9.89
C GLU A 32 -0.52 -6.95 -10.54
N LEU A 33 0.78 -6.78 -10.36
CA LEU A 33 1.48 -5.61 -10.89
C LEU A 33 1.84 -5.81 -12.36
N PRO A 34 1.85 -4.72 -13.14
CA PRO A 34 2.36 -4.80 -14.52
C PRO A 34 3.87 -5.00 -14.52
N ASP A 35 4.38 -5.60 -15.58
CA ASP A 35 5.81 -5.93 -15.69
C ASP A 35 6.71 -4.71 -15.51
N GLU A 36 6.22 -3.55 -15.88
CA GLU A 36 7.00 -2.30 -15.80
C GLU A 36 7.39 -1.92 -14.39
N VAL A 37 6.59 -2.35 -13.39
CA VAL A 37 6.88 -2.02 -11.99
C VAL A 37 7.33 -3.24 -11.18
N LYS A 38 7.33 -4.43 -11.77
CA LYS A 38 7.91 -5.60 -11.12
C LYS A 38 9.42 -5.43 -11.02
N TYR A 39 9.98 -5.84 -9.89
CA TYR A 39 11.41 -5.73 -9.60
C TYR A 39 11.92 -4.29 -9.47
N THR A 40 11.00 -3.33 -9.38
CA THR A 40 11.36 -1.95 -9.08
C THR A 40 11.33 -1.73 -7.56
N THR A 41 11.52 -0.49 -7.14
CA THR A 41 11.41 -0.11 -5.73
C THR A 41 10.06 0.51 -5.44
N ILE A 42 9.72 0.61 -4.17
CA ILE A 42 8.50 1.27 -3.74
C ILE A 42 8.48 2.73 -4.21
N GLU A 43 9.64 3.41 -4.15
CA GLU A 43 9.76 4.78 -4.63
C GLU A 43 9.39 4.89 -6.10
N GLU A 44 9.92 4.01 -6.94
CA GLU A 44 9.61 4.00 -8.35
C GLU A 44 8.14 3.73 -8.63
N LEU A 45 7.54 2.82 -7.85
CA LEU A 45 6.12 2.54 -7.96
C LEU A 45 5.30 3.78 -7.65
N GLN A 46 5.63 4.47 -6.57
CA GLN A 46 4.92 5.68 -6.16
C GLN A 46 5.05 6.78 -7.22
N GLU A 47 6.23 6.95 -7.79
CA GLU A 47 6.45 7.94 -8.84
C GLU A 47 5.63 7.64 -10.08
N LYS A 48 5.58 6.38 -10.49
CA LYS A 48 4.85 5.98 -11.69
C LYS A 48 3.35 6.03 -11.55
N SER A 49 2.85 5.69 -10.38
CA SER A 49 1.41 5.64 -10.16
C SER A 49 0.80 7.02 -9.94
N LEU A 50 1.55 7.95 -9.35
CA LEU A 50 1.12 9.32 -9.10
C LEU A 50 -0.32 9.48 -8.62
N SER A 51 -0.81 8.49 -7.88
CA SER A 51 -2.22 8.48 -7.46
C SER A 51 -2.46 9.13 -6.11
N GLY A 52 -1.41 9.54 -5.43
CA GLY A 52 -1.50 10.10 -4.09
C GLY A 52 -1.62 9.06 -2.98
N CYS A 53 -1.61 7.79 -3.32
CA CYS A 53 -1.62 6.72 -2.33
C CYS A 53 -0.26 6.57 -1.67
N ASN A 54 -0.27 6.05 -0.43
CA ASN A 54 0.95 5.78 0.30
C ASN A 54 1.09 4.29 0.56
N VAL A 55 2.28 3.76 0.36
CA VAL A 55 2.59 2.38 0.73
C VAL A 55 2.95 2.39 2.21
N ILE A 56 2.06 1.86 3.03
CA ILE A 56 2.24 1.87 4.48
C ILE A 56 2.75 0.55 5.03
N GLY A 57 2.72 -0.50 4.22
CA GLY A 57 3.15 -1.81 4.65
C GLY A 57 3.68 -2.64 3.51
N TYR A 58 4.48 -3.62 3.86
CA TYR A 58 5.08 -4.54 2.91
C TYR A 58 5.23 -5.91 3.57
N ARG A 59 4.88 -6.95 2.84
CA ARG A 59 5.11 -8.32 3.28
C ARG A 59 6.10 -8.94 2.31
N ASN A 60 7.25 -9.37 2.83
CA ASN A 60 8.28 -9.93 1.97
C ASN A 60 7.96 -11.37 1.54
N SER A 61 8.81 -11.93 0.71
CA SER A 61 8.60 -13.29 0.18
C SER A 61 8.64 -14.38 1.25
N GLU A 62 9.20 -14.07 2.41
CA GLU A 62 9.27 -15.00 3.54
C GLU A 62 8.07 -14.87 4.48
N GLY A 63 7.17 -13.95 4.20
CA GLY A 63 5.98 -13.74 5.01
C GLY A 63 6.15 -12.78 6.15
N GLU A 64 7.27 -12.07 6.21
CA GLU A 64 7.52 -11.08 7.24
C GLU A 64 6.92 -9.74 6.86
N TYR A 65 6.33 -9.06 7.85
CA TYR A 65 5.69 -7.77 7.65
C TYR A 65 6.60 -6.63 8.05
N MET A 66 6.54 -5.56 7.27
CA MET A 66 7.30 -4.35 7.52
C MET A 66 6.37 -3.15 7.44
N ILE A 67 6.29 -2.35 8.50
CA ILE A 67 5.48 -1.14 8.51
C ILE A 67 6.38 0.02 8.10
N ASN A 68 5.84 0.90 7.25
CA ASN A 68 6.61 2.00 6.66
C ASN A 68 7.91 1.50 6.01
N PRO A 69 7.80 0.63 5.01
CA PRO A 69 9.00 0.09 4.38
C PRO A 69 9.84 1.22 3.76
N PRO A 70 11.17 1.09 3.82
CA PRO A 70 12.03 2.08 3.16
C PRO A 70 11.71 2.21 1.69
N SER A 71 11.87 3.41 1.14
CA SER A 71 11.52 3.70 -0.25
C SER A 71 12.33 2.89 -1.25
N ASP A 72 13.51 2.43 -0.86
CA ASP A 72 14.36 1.60 -1.71
C ASP A 72 14.07 0.10 -1.61
N THR A 73 13.00 -0.28 -0.91
CA THR A 73 12.59 -1.68 -0.80
C THR A 73 12.18 -2.18 -2.18
N LYS A 74 12.75 -3.31 -2.58
CA LYS A 74 12.45 -3.89 -3.88
C LYS A 74 11.19 -4.71 -3.86
N ILE A 75 10.43 -4.59 -4.94
CA ILE A 75 9.19 -5.34 -5.14
C ILE A 75 9.56 -6.64 -5.84
N VAL A 76 9.43 -7.75 -5.13
CA VAL A 76 9.91 -9.06 -5.57
C VAL A 76 8.77 -10.08 -5.60
N PRO A 77 8.96 -11.23 -6.28
CA PRO A 77 7.93 -12.27 -6.31
C PRO A 77 7.51 -12.70 -4.90
N ASN A 78 6.23 -13.00 -4.76
CA ASN A 78 5.60 -13.41 -3.51
C ASN A 78 5.57 -12.33 -2.44
N SER A 79 5.81 -11.08 -2.82
CA SER A 79 5.65 -9.96 -1.90
C SER A 79 4.26 -9.35 -2.05
N LYS A 80 3.86 -8.57 -1.05
CA LYS A 80 2.60 -7.85 -1.04
C LYS A 80 2.81 -6.44 -0.52
N LEU A 81 2.05 -5.52 -1.07
CA LEU A 81 2.07 -4.12 -0.66
C LEU A 81 0.74 -3.77 -0.02
N PHE A 82 0.79 -2.99 1.03
CA PHE A 82 -0.42 -2.46 1.67
C PHE A 82 -0.44 -0.96 1.46
N VAL A 83 -1.47 -0.50 0.76
CA VAL A 83 -1.54 0.86 0.25
C VAL A 83 -2.73 1.57 0.85
N LEU A 84 -2.54 2.79 1.30
CA LEU A 84 -3.57 3.62 1.89
C LEU A 84 -3.86 4.81 0.98
N GLY A 85 -5.13 5.05 0.71
CA GLY A 85 -5.56 6.19 -0.08
C GLY A 85 -7.07 6.40 0.03
N ASN A 86 -7.56 7.53 -0.44
CA ASN A 86 -9.01 7.72 -0.51
C ASN A 86 -9.57 6.91 -1.70
N PRO A 87 -10.90 6.76 -1.79
CA PRO A 87 -11.49 5.93 -2.86
C PRO A 87 -11.07 6.34 -4.27
N GLU A 88 -10.96 7.63 -4.53
CA GLU A 88 -10.54 8.14 -5.83
C GLU A 88 -9.08 7.81 -6.13
N GLN A 89 -8.24 7.96 -5.13
CA GLN A 89 -6.82 7.65 -5.26
C GLN A 89 -6.61 6.15 -5.52
N ILE A 90 -7.33 5.31 -4.80
CA ILE A 90 -7.26 3.86 -4.99
C ILE A 90 -7.74 3.48 -6.39
N LYS A 91 -8.81 4.10 -6.84
CA LYS A 91 -9.34 3.85 -8.19
C LYS A 91 -8.31 4.22 -9.26
N LYS A 92 -7.67 5.36 -9.11
CA LYS A 92 -6.63 5.80 -10.03
C LYS A 92 -5.44 4.85 -10.00
N LEU A 93 -5.03 4.43 -8.82
CA LEU A 93 -3.94 3.49 -8.67
C LEU A 93 -4.23 2.19 -9.42
N ASN A 94 -5.40 1.64 -9.21
CA ASN A 94 -5.80 0.40 -9.87
C ASN A 94 -5.85 0.56 -11.40
N THR A 95 -6.31 1.71 -11.87
CA THR A 95 -6.34 2.00 -13.30
C THR A 95 -4.93 2.09 -13.89
N VAL A 96 -4.05 2.82 -13.22
CA VAL A 96 -2.66 2.99 -13.69
C VAL A 96 -1.92 1.66 -13.69
N LEU A 97 -2.14 0.83 -12.67
CA LEU A 97 -1.47 -0.47 -12.56
C LEU A 97 -2.17 -1.57 -13.35
N GLY A 98 -3.34 -1.30 -13.90
CA GLY A 98 -4.10 -2.31 -14.65
C GLY A 98 -4.73 -3.36 -13.75
N ILE A 99 -4.95 -3.06 -12.49
CA ILE A 99 -5.59 -3.97 -11.53
C ILE A 99 -7.09 -3.74 -11.58
N LYS A 100 -7.83 -4.82 -11.60
CA LYS A 100 -9.29 -4.76 -11.62
C LYS A 100 -9.89 -4.73 -10.24
#